data_2ee6092023884027ee74f21246057efb
#
_entry.id   2ee6092023884027ee74f21246057efb
#
_cell.length_a   1.000
_cell.length_b   1.000
_cell.length_c   1.000
_cell.angle_alpha   90.00
_cell.angle_beta   90.00
_cell.angle_gamma   90.00
#
_symmetry.space_group_name_H-M   'P 1'
#
loop_
_entity.id
_entity.type
_entity.pdbx_description
1 polymer ?
#
loop_
_entity_poly.entity_id
_entity_poly.type
_entity_poly.pdbx_seq_one_letter_code
_entity_poly.pdbx_strand_id
1 'polypeptide(L)'
;MANASLYNGLPTDTGPSCPSARLTSCTPSISKNKGGVSVENVPKASRQWFVLRVSYGRIIKAKAFVEAKGLECYVPMRYKEVKKQGEKRVITEPLLPSFLFVHASAEQIDSLLQDKNIKTFENRTLLSYYYDHTSYCKNAPTKNPPLIISDTAMDNFIHLTSIHNSHIIPVTSENIKYKLGDEVVITEGEFKDIRGKVARIAGQQRVVVELFDGCLVATAYVPKVAMIMYNRY
;
A
#
# COMPACT_ATOMS: atom_id res chain seq x y z
N MET A 1 36.73 49.07 -30.28
CA MET A 1 37.70 49.40 -29.23
C MET A 1 37.49 48.35 -28.16
N ALA A 2 38.19 47.23 -28.21
CA ALA A 2 39.51 46.99 -27.64
C ALA A 2 39.44 47.09 -26.10
N ASN A 3 39.57 46.05 -25.38
CA ASN A 3 40.65 45.31 -24.75
C ASN A 3 40.09 44.30 -23.79
N ALA A 4 40.35 43.05 -23.86
CA ALA A 4 41.56 42.27 -23.65
C ALA A 4 42.06 42.22 -22.19
N SER A 5 42.08 40.98 -21.67
CA SER A 5 43.22 40.32 -21.00
C SER A 5 43.34 40.52 -19.50
N LEU A 6 43.49 39.53 -18.71
CA LEU A 6 44.54 38.58 -18.35
C LEU A 6 44.23 37.92 -17.01
N TYR A 7 44.38 36.65 -16.94
CA TYR A 7 45.39 35.79 -16.30
C TYR A 7 45.19 35.36 -14.85
N ASN A 8 45.17 34.05 -14.75
CA ASN A 8 45.93 33.20 -13.82
C ASN A 8 45.38 32.87 -12.44
N GLY A 9 45.34 31.57 -12.21
CA GLY A 9 45.56 30.99 -10.90
C GLY A 9 44.82 29.71 -10.64
N LEU A 10 45.33 28.57 -11.14
CA LEU A 10 45.08 27.26 -10.51
C LEU A 10 45.91 27.19 -9.21
N PRO A 11 45.40 26.51 -8.22
CA PRO A 11 46.21 25.49 -7.55
C PRO A 11 45.55 24.11 -7.65
N THR A 12 46.37 23.18 -8.05
CA THR A 12 46.25 21.75 -7.92
C THR A 12 46.17 21.38 -6.46
N ASP A 13 45.12 20.70 -6.04
CA ASP A 13 45.16 20.00 -4.77
C ASP A 13 44.78 18.55 -4.95
N THR A 14 45.70 17.72 -4.57
CA THR A 14 45.74 16.27 -4.62
C THR A 14 44.81 15.70 -3.55
N GLY A 15 43.70 15.10 -3.96
CA GLY A 15 42.86 14.32 -3.08
C GLY A 15 43.37 12.88 -2.93
N PRO A 16 43.16 12.23 -1.80
CA PRO A 16 43.72 10.89 -1.51
C PRO A 16 43.02 9.80 -2.30
N SER A 17 43.86 8.92 -2.86
CA SER A 17 43.54 7.69 -3.55
C SER A 17 42.82 6.69 -2.65
N CYS A 18 41.65 6.21 -3.09
CA CYS A 18 41.00 5.04 -2.51
C CYS A 18 41.80 3.78 -2.85
N PRO A 19 42.04 2.88 -1.89
CA PRO A 19 42.69 1.59 -2.15
C PRO A 19 41.73 0.65 -2.87
N SER A 20 42.20 0.10 -4.01
CA SER A 20 41.52 -0.95 -4.76
C SER A 20 41.45 -2.23 -3.94
N ALA A 21 40.24 -2.65 -3.56
CA ALA A 21 40.00 -3.97 -3.00
C ALA A 21 40.11 -5.04 -4.10
N ARG A 22 41.12 -5.92 -3.96
CA ARG A 22 41.29 -7.11 -4.80
C ARG A 22 40.09 -8.05 -4.63
N LEU A 23 39.51 -8.42 -5.74
CA LEU A 23 38.61 -9.56 -5.87
C LEU A 23 39.40 -10.85 -5.63
N THR A 24 39.27 -11.46 -4.47
CA THR A 24 39.69 -12.83 -4.24
C THR A 24 38.56 -13.76 -4.65
N SER A 25 38.81 -14.50 -5.74
CA SER A 25 37.99 -15.61 -6.20
C SER A 25 38.04 -16.75 -5.19
N CYS A 26 36.97 -16.98 -4.44
CA CYS A 26 36.81 -18.20 -3.65
C CYS A 26 36.06 -19.24 -4.51
N THR A 27 36.78 -20.17 -5.08
CA THR A 27 36.24 -21.43 -5.59
C THR A 27 35.91 -22.33 -4.42
N PRO A 28 34.68 -22.85 -4.26
CA PRO A 28 34.42 -23.89 -3.27
C PRO A 28 34.81 -25.25 -3.84
N SER A 29 35.74 -25.90 -3.16
CA SER A 29 36.12 -27.30 -3.37
C SER A 29 34.94 -28.23 -3.04
N ILE A 30 34.57 -29.06 -3.99
CA ILE A 30 33.56 -30.11 -3.86
C ILE A 30 34.09 -31.22 -3.01
N SER A 31 33.64 -31.36 -1.79
CA SER A 31 33.77 -32.53 -0.96
C SER A 31 32.48 -33.37 -1.10
N LYS A 32 32.64 -34.56 -1.70
CA LYS A 32 31.60 -35.59 -1.75
C LYS A 32 31.45 -36.21 -0.36
N ASN A 33 30.32 -35.95 0.31
CA ASN A 33 29.84 -36.80 1.38
C ASN A 33 28.39 -37.21 1.07
N LYS A 34 28.20 -38.54 1.00
CA LYS A 34 26.92 -39.23 0.95
C LYS A 34 26.23 -39.14 2.29
N GLY A 35 24.93 -38.83 2.31
CA GLY A 35 24.07 -39.16 3.43
C GLY A 35 23.16 -38.03 3.87
N GLY A 36 21.84 -38.22 3.71
CA GLY A 36 20.81 -37.44 4.38
C GLY A 36 20.26 -36.28 3.54
N VAL A 37 19.13 -36.52 2.91
CA VAL A 37 18.30 -35.45 2.37
C VAL A 37 17.67 -34.74 3.55
N SER A 38 18.35 -33.72 4.06
CA SER A 38 17.74 -32.68 4.85
C SER A 38 16.96 -31.83 3.88
N VAL A 39 15.65 -31.82 4.04
CA VAL A 39 14.80 -30.80 3.40
C VAL A 39 15.25 -29.47 3.97
N GLU A 40 16.17 -28.81 3.26
CA GLU A 40 16.61 -27.46 3.59
C GLU A 40 15.39 -26.56 3.59
N ASN A 41 15.17 -25.89 4.72
CA ASN A 41 14.23 -24.80 4.86
C ASN A 41 14.56 -23.73 3.81
N VAL A 42 13.90 -23.83 2.66
CA VAL A 42 13.77 -22.69 1.74
C VAL A 42 13.14 -21.58 2.56
N PRO A 43 13.78 -20.42 2.74
CA PRO A 43 13.18 -19.33 3.49
C PRO A 43 11.82 -19.07 2.85
N LYS A 44 10.76 -19.32 3.62
CA LYS A 44 9.36 -19.13 3.19
C LYS A 44 9.28 -17.66 2.75
N ALA A 45 9.20 -17.42 1.46
CA ALA A 45 9.15 -16.07 0.92
C ALA A 45 8.10 -15.28 1.72
N SER A 46 8.53 -14.21 2.37
CA SER A 46 7.68 -13.47 3.29
C SER A 46 6.48 -12.93 2.51
N ARG A 47 5.27 -13.30 2.94
CA ARG A 47 4.05 -12.75 2.37
C ARG A 47 3.89 -11.31 2.81
N GLN A 48 3.37 -10.47 1.93
CA GLN A 48 3.15 -9.05 2.15
C GLN A 48 1.84 -8.64 1.48
N TRP A 49 1.25 -7.55 1.93
CA TRP A 49 0.06 -6.99 1.30
C TRP A 49 0.45 -6.10 0.11
N PHE A 50 0.20 -6.58 -1.10
CA PHE A 50 0.35 -5.83 -2.32
C PHE A 50 -0.94 -5.11 -2.70
N VAL A 51 -0.81 -3.89 -3.20
CA VAL A 51 -1.92 -3.13 -3.79
C VAL A 51 -1.91 -3.37 -5.30
N LEU A 52 -2.98 -3.94 -5.81
CA LEU A 52 -3.17 -4.13 -7.25
C LEU A 52 -4.24 -3.18 -7.77
N ARG A 53 -3.95 -2.57 -8.91
CA ARG A 53 -4.92 -1.76 -9.63
C ARG A 53 -5.81 -2.67 -10.47
N VAL A 54 -7.12 -2.47 -10.35
CA VAL A 54 -8.14 -3.22 -11.07
C VAL A 54 -8.75 -2.36 -12.17
N SER A 55 -9.01 -2.93 -13.34
CA SER A 55 -9.77 -2.26 -14.40
C SER A 55 -11.17 -1.91 -13.91
N TYR A 56 -11.63 -0.69 -14.23
CA TYR A 56 -12.90 -0.14 -13.76
C TYR A 56 -14.08 -1.12 -13.90
N GLY A 57 -14.88 -1.22 -12.83
CA GLY A 57 -16.09 -2.06 -12.79
C GLY A 57 -15.84 -3.57 -12.70
N ARG A 58 -14.59 -4.04 -12.61
CA ARG A 58 -14.25 -5.47 -12.68
C ARG A 58 -13.70 -6.05 -11.36
N ILE A 59 -13.84 -5.33 -10.25
CA ILE A 59 -13.21 -5.74 -8.97
C ILE A 59 -13.72 -7.10 -8.46
N ILE A 60 -14.99 -7.42 -8.62
CA ILE A 60 -15.54 -8.72 -8.21
C ILE A 60 -14.96 -9.86 -9.07
N LYS A 61 -14.78 -9.61 -10.38
CA LYS A 61 -14.11 -10.55 -11.28
C LYS A 61 -12.64 -10.74 -10.89
N ALA A 62 -11.95 -9.64 -10.57
CA ALA A 62 -10.57 -9.67 -10.13
C ALA A 62 -10.41 -10.45 -8.83
N LYS A 63 -11.29 -10.22 -7.85
CA LYS A 63 -11.33 -10.98 -6.60
C LYS A 63 -11.48 -12.47 -6.87
N ALA A 64 -12.50 -12.87 -7.62
CA ALA A 64 -12.74 -14.28 -7.94
C ALA A 64 -11.54 -14.94 -8.67
N PHE A 65 -10.86 -14.18 -9.55
CA PHE A 65 -9.67 -14.66 -10.25
C PHE A 65 -8.51 -14.93 -9.29
N VAL A 66 -8.25 -14.03 -8.34
CA VAL A 66 -7.18 -14.17 -7.34
C VAL A 66 -7.49 -15.31 -6.36
N GLU A 67 -8.73 -15.43 -5.88
CA GLU A 67 -9.19 -16.51 -5.01
C GLU A 67 -9.08 -17.88 -5.69
N ALA A 68 -9.38 -17.97 -6.99
CA ALA A 68 -9.22 -19.21 -7.77
C ALA A 68 -7.74 -19.65 -7.89
N LYS A 69 -6.77 -18.74 -7.68
CA LYS A 69 -5.34 -19.06 -7.60
C LYS A 69 -4.89 -19.44 -6.18
N GLY A 70 -5.80 -19.51 -5.21
CA GLY A 70 -5.50 -19.83 -3.82
C GLY A 70 -4.76 -18.71 -3.07
N LEU A 71 -4.83 -17.47 -3.56
CA LEU A 71 -4.24 -16.32 -2.90
C LEU A 71 -5.27 -15.60 -2.03
N GLU A 72 -4.82 -15.17 -0.86
CA GLU A 72 -5.62 -14.37 0.05
C GLU A 72 -5.78 -12.95 -0.52
N CYS A 73 -7.00 -12.44 -0.57
CA CYS A 73 -7.24 -11.09 -1.04
C CYS A 73 -8.38 -10.41 -0.30
N TYR A 74 -8.34 -9.08 -0.28
CA TYR A 74 -9.31 -8.24 0.40
C TYR A 74 -9.85 -7.15 -0.52
N VAL A 75 -11.16 -6.97 -0.51
CA VAL A 75 -11.89 -5.86 -1.15
C VAL A 75 -12.73 -5.18 -0.08
N PRO A 76 -12.41 -3.94 0.30
CA PRO A 76 -13.22 -3.20 1.25
C PRO A 76 -14.61 -2.92 0.66
N MET A 77 -15.64 -3.24 1.42
CA MET A 77 -17.03 -3.02 1.02
C MET A 77 -17.64 -1.89 1.85
N ARG A 78 -18.58 -1.16 1.28
CA ARG A 78 -19.38 -0.19 2.01
C ARG A 78 -20.86 -0.48 1.88
N TYR A 79 -21.60 -0.06 2.89
CA TYR A 79 -23.04 -0.16 2.96
C TYR A 79 -23.65 1.19 2.62
N LYS A 80 -24.55 1.23 1.65
CA LYS A 80 -25.20 2.45 1.20
C LYS A 80 -26.72 2.28 1.23
N GLU A 81 -27.39 3.19 1.91
CA GLU A 81 -28.86 3.26 1.83
C GLU A 81 -29.29 3.89 0.50
N VAL A 82 -30.11 3.19 -0.24
CA VAL A 82 -30.70 3.64 -1.49
C VAL A 82 -32.20 3.58 -1.38
N LYS A 83 -32.88 4.67 -1.75
CA LYS A 83 -34.33 4.68 -1.91
C LYS A 83 -34.69 4.17 -3.30
N LYS A 84 -35.35 3.02 -3.40
CA LYS A 84 -35.88 2.48 -4.65
C LYS A 84 -37.37 2.27 -4.50
N GLN A 85 -38.18 2.89 -5.36
CA GLN A 85 -39.65 2.81 -5.35
C GLN A 85 -40.29 3.16 -3.99
N GLY A 86 -39.72 4.13 -3.24
CA GLY A 86 -40.22 4.53 -1.92
C GLY A 86 -39.69 3.72 -0.74
N GLU A 87 -39.11 2.55 -0.96
CA GLU A 87 -38.49 1.72 0.08
C GLU A 87 -37.01 2.03 0.27
N LYS A 88 -36.55 2.05 1.53
CA LYS A 88 -35.13 2.12 1.86
C LYS A 88 -34.52 0.72 1.75
N ARG A 89 -33.51 0.56 0.93
CA ARG A 89 -32.73 -0.68 0.81
C ARG A 89 -31.26 -0.38 1.05
N VAL A 90 -30.60 -1.28 1.79
CA VAL A 90 -29.15 -1.23 1.96
C VAL A 90 -28.53 -2.05 0.83
N ILE A 91 -27.67 -1.42 0.06
CA ILE A 91 -26.85 -2.09 -0.95
C ILE A 91 -25.40 -2.13 -0.50
N THR A 92 -24.70 -3.19 -0.88
CA THR A 92 -23.26 -3.35 -0.63
C THR A 92 -22.50 -3.11 -1.92
N GLU A 93 -21.57 -2.18 -1.89
CA GLU A 93 -20.71 -1.87 -3.04
C GLU A 93 -19.25 -1.75 -2.63
N PRO A 94 -18.28 -1.99 -3.53
CA PRO A 94 -16.87 -1.79 -3.22
C PRO A 94 -16.59 -0.35 -2.81
N LEU A 95 -15.91 -0.17 -1.65
CA LEU A 95 -15.51 1.13 -1.14
C LEU A 95 -14.45 1.78 -2.04
N LEU A 96 -13.53 0.96 -2.54
CA LEU A 96 -12.41 1.33 -3.42
C LEU A 96 -12.46 0.48 -4.70
N PRO A 97 -13.26 0.85 -5.71
CA PRO A 97 -13.54 -0.01 -6.86
C PRO A 97 -12.34 -0.24 -7.81
N SER A 98 -11.25 0.50 -7.62
CA SER A 98 -10.04 0.41 -8.44
C SER A 98 -8.89 -0.34 -7.78
N PHE A 99 -9.05 -0.79 -6.52
CA PHE A 99 -7.97 -1.41 -5.75
C PHE A 99 -8.37 -2.76 -5.18
N LEU A 100 -7.48 -3.73 -5.34
CA LEU A 100 -7.54 -5.06 -4.73
C LEU A 100 -6.29 -5.26 -3.89
N PHE A 101 -6.45 -5.67 -2.65
CA PHE A 101 -5.36 -5.97 -1.75
C PHE A 101 -5.11 -7.48 -1.77
N VAL A 102 -3.86 -7.90 -1.98
CA VAL A 102 -3.49 -9.33 -2.09
C VAL A 102 -2.33 -9.63 -1.15
N HIS A 103 -2.51 -10.61 -0.28
CA HIS A 103 -1.49 -11.07 0.65
C HIS A 103 -0.74 -12.27 0.06
N ALA A 104 0.46 -12.02 -0.46
CA ALA A 104 1.24 -13.02 -1.19
C ALA A 104 2.74 -12.71 -1.18
N SER A 105 3.57 -13.61 -1.73
CA SER A 105 4.96 -13.30 -2.04
C SER A 105 5.06 -12.54 -3.37
N ALA A 106 6.18 -11.85 -3.58
CA ALA A 106 6.43 -11.12 -4.84
C ALA A 106 6.35 -12.05 -6.07
N GLU A 107 6.93 -13.27 -5.96
CA GLU A 107 6.91 -14.26 -7.03
C GLU A 107 5.48 -14.73 -7.35
N GLN A 108 4.63 -14.88 -6.33
CA GLN A 108 3.22 -15.25 -6.53
C GLN A 108 2.46 -14.15 -7.26
N ILE A 109 2.71 -12.87 -6.94
CA ILE A 109 2.09 -11.75 -7.64
C ILE A 109 2.61 -11.64 -9.07
N ASP A 110 3.92 -11.81 -9.31
CA ASP A 110 4.48 -11.80 -10.68
C ASP A 110 3.87 -12.93 -11.53
N SER A 111 3.75 -14.13 -10.98
CA SER A 111 3.10 -15.26 -11.65
C SER A 111 1.62 -14.98 -11.95
N LEU A 112 0.90 -14.35 -11.00
CA LEU A 112 -0.50 -13.95 -11.16
C LEU A 112 -0.65 -12.94 -12.30
N LEU A 113 0.22 -11.94 -12.39
CA LEU A 113 0.15 -10.88 -13.40
C LEU A 113 0.62 -11.31 -14.78
N GLN A 114 1.40 -12.41 -14.87
CA GLN A 114 1.81 -13.01 -16.14
C GLN A 114 0.79 -14.01 -16.70
N ASP A 115 -0.24 -14.37 -15.93
CA ASP A 115 -1.26 -15.32 -16.37
C ASP A 115 -1.98 -14.82 -17.63
N LYS A 116 -2.11 -15.68 -18.63
CA LYS A 116 -2.76 -15.35 -19.91
C LYS A 116 -4.23 -14.96 -19.74
N ASN A 117 -4.88 -15.49 -18.72
CA ASN A 117 -6.30 -15.22 -18.43
C ASN A 117 -6.53 -13.84 -17.78
N ILE A 118 -5.46 -13.13 -17.42
CA ILE A 118 -5.56 -11.76 -16.87
C ILE A 118 -5.94 -10.73 -17.94
N LYS A 119 -5.74 -11.06 -19.22
CA LYS A 119 -6.18 -10.23 -20.35
C LYS A 119 -7.66 -10.41 -20.55
N THR A 120 -8.42 -9.34 -20.44
CA THR A 120 -9.85 -9.33 -20.67
C THR A 120 -10.19 -9.16 -22.16
N PHE A 121 -11.47 -9.35 -22.49
CA PHE A 121 -12.05 -9.39 -23.84
C PHE A 121 -11.66 -8.20 -24.76
N GLU A 122 -11.26 -7.06 -24.21
CA GLU A 122 -10.85 -5.85 -24.93
C GLU A 122 -9.33 -5.64 -24.94
N ASN A 123 -8.55 -6.69 -24.75
CA ASN A 123 -7.09 -6.62 -24.63
C ASN A 123 -6.59 -5.72 -23.46
N ARG A 124 -7.47 -5.36 -22.53
CA ARG A 124 -7.14 -4.61 -21.32
C ARG A 124 -6.78 -5.58 -20.22
N THR A 125 -5.69 -5.28 -19.51
CA THR A 125 -5.26 -6.06 -18.35
C THR A 125 -6.24 -5.90 -17.21
N LEU A 126 -6.70 -7.02 -16.61
CA LEU A 126 -7.62 -7.01 -15.47
C LEU A 126 -6.96 -6.45 -14.22
N LEU A 127 -5.71 -6.85 -13.96
CA LEU A 127 -4.91 -6.50 -12.79
C LEU A 127 -3.55 -5.97 -13.23
N SER A 128 -3.03 -5.01 -12.50
CA SER A 128 -1.66 -4.51 -12.63
C SER A 128 -1.13 -4.05 -11.28
N TYR A 129 0.19 -3.97 -11.12
CA TYR A 129 0.76 -3.34 -9.93
C TYR A 129 0.29 -1.90 -9.78
N TYR A 130 0.03 -1.51 -8.54
CA TYR A 130 0.02 -0.12 -8.14
C TYR A 130 1.38 0.21 -7.53
N TYR A 131 2.00 1.28 -7.98
CA TYR A 131 3.36 1.63 -7.61
C TYR A 131 3.37 2.72 -6.54
N ASP A 132 4.39 2.67 -5.66
CA ASP A 132 4.59 3.70 -4.66
C ASP A 132 5.10 4.99 -5.33
N HIS A 133 4.28 6.03 -5.27
CA HIS A 133 4.62 7.36 -5.83
C HIS A 133 5.39 8.24 -4.84
N THR A 134 5.49 7.83 -3.57
CA THR A 134 6.18 8.58 -2.53
C THR A 134 7.68 8.25 -2.46
N SER A 135 8.05 7.02 -2.84
CA SER A 135 9.43 6.51 -2.84
C SER A 135 10.24 6.92 -4.09
N TYR A 136 9.96 8.10 -4.68
CA TYR A 136 10.69 8.57 -5.85
C TYR A 136 12.14 8.90 -5.50
N CYS A 137 13.06 7.99 -5.81
CA CYS A 137 14.49 8.27 -5.78
C CYS A 137 14.90 9.06 -7.02
N LYS A 138 15.14 10.37 -6.89
CA LYS A 138 15.56 11.26 -7.97
C LYS A 138 16.80 10.78 -8.75
N ASN A 139 17.61 9.91 -8.16
CA ASN A 139 18.88 9.44 -8.71
C ASN A 139 18.86 7.97 -9.19
N ALA A 140 17.73 7.29 -9.14
CA ALA A 140 17.62 5.93 -9.65
C ALA A 140 16.77 5.94 -10.94
N PRO A 141 17.29 5.45 -12.08
CA PRO A 141 16.53 5.34 -13.31
C PRO A 141 15.51 4.18 -13.27
N THR A 142 15.33 3.58 -12.11
CA THR A 142 14.42 2.45 -11.88
C THR A 142 12.99 2.96 -11.67
N LYS A 143 12.03 2.21 -12.20
CA LYS A 143 10.60 2.40 -11.94
C LYS A 143 10.32 2.38 -10.43
N ASN A 144 9.33 3.14 -10.00
CA ASN A 144 8.86 3.07 -8.62
C ASN A 144 8.57 1.61 -8.23
N PRO A 145 8.88 1.20 -6.99
CA PRO A 145 8.58 -0.16 -6.53
C PRO A 145 7.06 -0.38 -6.42
N PRO A 146 6.59 -1.64 -6.49
CA PRO A 146 5.22 -1.98 -6.15
C PRO A 146 4.87 -1.50 -4.74
N LEU A 147 3.66 -0.98 -4.57
CA LEU A 147 3.20 -0.52 -3.26
C LEU A 147 2.88 -1.71 -2.37
N ILE A 148 3.52 -1.74 -1.21
CA ILE A 148 3.35 -2.74 -0.16
C ILE A 148 2.81 -2.06 1.09
N ILE A 149 1.81 -2.68 1.71
CA ILE A 149 1.20 -2.22 2.96
C ILE A 149 1.69 -3.12 4.10
N SER A 150 2.04 -2.53 5.24
CA SER A 150 2.37 -3.30 6.44
C SER A 150 1.15 -4.03 6.99
N ASP A 151 1.36 -5.21 7.58
CA ASP A 151 0.28 -6.01 8.18
C ASP A 151 -0.52 -5.19 9.20
N THR A 152 0.16 -4.45 10.08
CA THR A 152 -0.51 -3.61 11.09
C THR A 152 -1.42 -2.54 10.48
N ALA A 153 -1.00 -1.90 9.37
CA ALA A 153 -1.83 -0.90 8.70
C ALA A 153 -3.01 -1.56 7.99
N MET A 154 -2.78 -2.72 7.39
CA MET A 154 -3.83 -3.47 6.71
C MET A 154 -4.86 -4.03 7.69
N ASP A 155 -4.45 -4.57 8.83
CA ASP A 155 -5.33 -5.08 9.89
C ASP A 155 -6.24 -3.96 10.42
N ASN A 156 -5.68 -2.78 10.69
CA ASN A 156 -6.44 -1.61 11.13
C ASN A 156 -7.47 -1.16 10.07
N PHE A 157 -7.08 -1.21 8.79
CA PHE A 157 -7.95 -0.88 7.68
C PHE A 157 -9.06 -1.92 7.46
N ILE A 158 -8.73 -3.21 7.52
CA ILE A 158 -9.71 -4.31 7.46
C ILE A 158 -10.70 -4.18 8.60
N HIS A 159 -10.21 -3.93 9.83
CA HIS A 159 -11.06 -3.73 10.99
C HIS A 159 -12.07 -2.60 10.74
N LEU A 160 -11.59 -1.41 10.33
CA LEU A 160 -12.48 -0.29 10.01
C LEU A 160 -13.53 -0.64 8.94
N THR A 161 -13.09 -1.21 7.82
CA THR A 161 -13.95 -1.42 6.64
C THR A 161 -14.84 -2.67 6.74
N SER A 162 -14.62 -3.52 7.75
CA SER A 162 -15.49 -4.66 8.08
C SER A 162 -16.70 -4.25 8.95
N ILE A 163 -16.68 -3.06 9.53
CA ILE A 163 -17.81 -2.56 10.33
C ILE A 163 -18.99 -2.22 9.42
N HIS A 164 -20.17 -2.75 9.74
CA HIS A 164 -21.39 -2.54 8.97
C HIS A 164 -22.02 -1.17 9.25
N ASN A 165 -21.32 -0.10 8.88
CA ASN A 165 -21.77 1.26 9.09
C ASN A 165 -21.78 2.06 7.78
N SER A 166 -22.95 2.64 7.44
CA SER A 166 -23.13 3.43 6.21
C SER A 166 -22.38 4.78 6.21
N HIS A 167 -21.89 5.20 7.37
CA HIS A 167 -21.14 6.45 7.52
C HIS A 167 -19.62 6.29 7.33
N ILE A 168 -19.14 5.08 7.07
CA ILE A 168 -17.77 4.85 6.63
C ILE A 168 -17.67 5.26 5.17
N ILE A 169 -16.86 6.28 4.88
CA ILE A 169 -16.77 6.89 3.55
C ILE A 169 -15.32 7.03 3.09
N PRO A 170 -15.05 6.84 1.79
CA PRO A 170 -13.78 7.25 1.23
C PRO A 170 -13.72 8.78 1.21
N VAL A 171 -12.57 9.35 1.50
CA VAL A 171 -12.36 10.79 1.52
C VAL A 171 -11.14 11.18 0.70
N THR A 172 -11.14 12.39 0.17
CA THR A 172 -9.98 12.96 -0.52
C THR A 172 -9.28 13.94 0.40
N SER A 173 -7.98 14.09 0.25
CA SER A 173 -7.15 15.00 1.06
C SER A 173 -7.67 16.45 1.04
N GLU A 174 -8.27 16.89 -0.06
CA GLU A 174 -8.84 18.23 -0.22
C GLU A 174 -10.02 18.50 0.73
N ASN A 175 -10.79 17.47 1.08
CA ASN A 175 -11.97 17.55 1.92
C ASN A 175 -11.67 17.41 3.41
N ILE A 176 -10.41 17.18 3.78
CA ILE A 176 -9.99 16.93 5.15
C ILE A 176 -9.35 18.17 5.74
N LYS A 177 -9.96 18.68 6.81
CA LYS A 177 -9.31 19.66 7.69
C LYS A 177 -8.74 18.91 8.89
N TYR A 178 -7.47 18.53 8.82
CA TYR A 178 -6.79 17.97 9.99
C TYR A 178 -6.69 19.03 11.08
N LYS A 179 -7.00 18.63 12.29
CA LYS A 179 -6.51 19.33 13.47
C LYS A 179 -5.09 18.83 13.67
N LEU A 180 -4.11 19.72 13.53
CA LEU A 180 -2.68 19.40 13.52
C LEU A 180 -2.31 18.22 14.44
N GLY A 181 -1.86 17.12 13.82
CA GLY A 181 -0.98 16.15 14.47
C GLY A 181 -1.60 15.06 15.34
N ASP A 182 -2.87 15.09 15.64
CA ASP A 182 -3.44 14.16 16.61
C ASP A 182 -3.72 12.77 16.01
N GLU A 183 -2.73 11.88 16.09
CA GLU A 183 -2.98 10.44 15.96
C GLU A 183 -3.70 9.95 17.22
N VAL A 184 -4.78 9.23 17.05
CA VAL A 184 -5.63 8.73 18.14
C VAL A 184 -5.96 7.26 17.97
N VAL A 185 -6.29 6.63 19.09
CA VAL A 185 -6.94 5.32 19.15
C VAL A 185 -8.34 5.53 19.71
N ILE A 186 -9.32 4.91 19.08
CA ILE A 186 -10.71 4.91 19.57
C ILE A 186 -10.82 3.84 20.65
N THR A 187 -11.33 4.21 21.81
CA THR A 187 -11.38 3.34 23.00
C THR A 187 -12.72 2.69 23.24
N GLU A 188 -13.79 3.26 22.67
CA GLU A 188 -15.17 2.82 22.92
C GLU A 188 -16.01 2.83 21.64
N GLY A 189 -17.12 2.08 21.67
CA GLY A 189 -18.10 2.00 20.60
C GLY A 189 -17.73 1.01 19.51
N GLU A 190 -18.44 1.09 18.38
CA GLU A 190 -18.27 0.16 17.24
C GLU A 190 -16.93 0.29 16.53
N PHE A 191 -16.24 1.44 16.68
CA PHE A 191 -14.94 1.73 16.10
C PHE A 191 -13.78 1.52 17.09
N LYS A 192 -14.02 0.82 18.19
CA LYS A 192 -12.99 0.55 19.20
C LYS A 192 -11.74 -0.06 18.56
N ASP A 193 -10.56 0.32 19.08
CA ASP A 193 -9.22 -0.11 18.67
C ASP A 193 -8.76 0.39 17.28
N ILE A 194 -9.60 1.16 16.55
CA ILE A 194 -9.19 1.79 15.30
C ILE A 194 -8.25 2.96 15.59
N ARG A 195 -7.14 2.97 14.85
CA ARG A 195 -6.11 4.01 14.90
C ARG A 195 -6.18 4.90 13.68
N GLY A 196 -6.03 6.20 13.87
CA GLY A 196 -6.06 7.14 12.76
C GLY A 196 -5.84 8.58 13.20
N LYS A 197 -6.01 9.51 12.28
CA LYS A 197 -5.87 10.95 12.53
C LYS A 197 -7.23 11.60 12.72
N VAL A 198 -7.36 12.47 13.72
CA VAL A 198 -8.60 13.24 13.91
C VAL A 198 -8.73 14.28 12.79
N ALA A 199 -9.87 14.28 12.13
CA ALA A 199 -10.20 15.25 11.10
C ALA A 199 -11.63 15.77 11.23
N ARG A 200 -11.88 16.97 10.71
CA ARG A 200 -13.24 17.52 10.57
C ARG A 200 -13.69 17.40 9.13
N ILE A 201 -14.73 16.62 8.90
CA ILE A 201 -15.31 16.37 7.59
C ILE A 201 -16.80 16.76 7.64
N ALA A 202 -17.24 17.64 6.77
CA ALA A 202 -18.61 18.16 6.75
C ALA A 202 -19.10 18.67 8.12
N GLY A 203 -18.22 19.36 8.87
CA GLY A 203 -18.51 19.90 10.21
C GLY A 203 -18.45 18.88 11.35
N GLN A 204 -18.34 17.58 11.08
CA GLN A 204 -18.30 16.52 12.09
C GLN A 204 -16.85 16.07 12.36
N GLN A 205 -16.56 15.73 13.61
CA GLN A 205 -15.30 15.14 14.01
C GLN A 205 -15.32 13.64 13.66
N ARG A 206 -14.31 13.19 12.94
CA ARG A 206 -14.15 11.79 12.49
C ARG A 206 -12.70 11.36 12.67
N VAL A 207 -12.46 10.06 12.70
CA VAL A 207 -11.12 9.50 12.60
C VAL A 207 -10.89 9.05 11.17
N VAL A 208 -9.78 9.46 10.59
CA VAL A 208 -9.37 9.13 9.23
C VAL A 208 -8.23 8.13 9.30
N VAL A 209 -8.41 7.00 8.66
CA VAL A 209 -7.38 5.99 8.44
C VAL A 209 -6.81 6.21 7.05
N GLU A 210 -5.52 6.47 6.98
CA GLU A 210 -4.75 6.59 5.75
C GLU A 210 -3.99 5.27 5.54
N LEU A 211 -4.24 4.61 4.43
CA LEU A 211 -3.59 3.35 4.11
C LEU A 211 -2.35 3.58 3.24
N PHE A 212 -2.48 4.45 2.26
CA PHE A 212 -1.40 4.96 1.39
C PHE A 212 -1.83 6.30 0.79
N ASP A 213 -0.92 7.01 0.15
CA ASP A 213 -1.19 8.34 -0.43
C ASP A 213 -2.39 8.32 -1.37
N GLY A 214 -3.40 9.13 -1.05
CA GLY A 214 -4.66 9.20 -1.77
C GLY A 214 -5.70 8.12 -1.40
N CYS A 215 -5.39 7.17 -0.51
CA CYS A 215 -6.34 6.19 0.02
C CYS A 215 -6.69 6.49 1.46
N LEU A 216 -7.70 7.31 1.66
CA LEU A 216 -8.18 7.79 2.93
C LEU A 216 -9.62 7.33 3.17
N VAL A 217 -9.88 6.76 4.34
CA VAL A 217 -11.22 6.33 4.76
C VAL A 217 -11.55 6.92 6.11
N ALA A 218 -12.72 7.55 6.22
CA ALA A 218 -13.19 8.15 7.46
C ALA A 218 -14.26 7.28 8.14
N THR A 219 -14.19 7.21 9.47
CA THR A 219 -15.22 6.63 10.34
C THR A 219 -16.53 7.46 10.28
N ALA A 220 -17.54 7.01 11.00
CA ALA A 220 -18.65 7.87 11.44
C ALA A 220 -18.14 8.95 12.43
N TYR A 221 -19.06 9.76 12.96
CA TYR A 221 -18.75 10.69 14.05
C TYR A 221 -18.23 9.92 15.28
N VAL A 222 -17.10 10.37 15.83
CA VAL A 222 -16.51 9.83 17.05
C VAL A 222 -16.38 10.97 18.08
N PRO A 223 -17.01 10.87 19.28
CA PRO A 223 -16.90 11.89 20.30
C PRO A 223 -15.48 11.91 20.89
N LYS A 224 -15.03 13.07 21.38
CA LYS A 224 -13.68 13.24 21.95
C LYS A 224 -13.38 12.33 23.12
N VAL A 225 -14.40 12.04 23.95
CA VAL A 225 -14.27 11.17 25.13
C VAL A 225 -13.94 9.72 24.77
N ALA A 226 -14.27 9.30 23.56
CA ALA A 226 -14.01 7.95 23.05
C ALA A 226 -12.66 7.84 22.32
N MET A 227 -11.75 8.80 22.47
CA MET A 227 -10.45 8.82 21.79
C MET A 227 -9.33 9.15 22.78
N ILE A 228 -8.21 8.43 22.69
CA ILE A 228 -6.97 8.71 23.41
C ILE A 228 -5.89 9.05 22.38
N MET A 229 -5.06 10.05 22.68
CA MET A 229 -3.90 10.38 21.86
C MET A 229 -2.94 9.20 21.80
N TYR A 230 -2.53 8.85 20.59
CA TYR A 230 -1.55 7.81 20.35
C TYR A 230 -0.16 8.45 20.24
N ASN A 231 0.59 8.42 21.35
CA ASN A 231 2.00 8.83 21.33
C ASN A 231 2.85 7.63 20.86
N ARG A 232 3.49 7.76 19.70
CA ARG A 232 4.60 6.87 19.35
C ARG A 232 5.79 7.27 20.22
N TYR A 233 6.13 6.43 21.19
CA TYR A 233 7.43 6.48 21.87
C TYR A 233 8.48 5.83 20.98
#